data_4d21e602bea6f6ad660bd92d3674a3aa
#
_entry.id   4d21e602bea6f6ad660bd92d3674a3aa
#
_cell.length_a   1.000
_cell.length_b   1.000
_cell.length_c   1.000
_cell.angle_alpha   90.00
_cell.angle_beta   90.00
_cell.angle_gamma   90.00
#
_symmetry.space_group_name_H-M   'P 1'
#
loop_
_entity.id
_entity.type
_entity.pdbx_description
1 polymer ?
#
loop_
_entity_poly.entity_id
_entity_poly.type
_entity_poly.pdbx_seq_one_letter_code
_entity_poly.pdbx_strand_id
1 'polypeptide(L)'
;MKLYSSLGPNPRLVRMFILEKGLDIERIHIDILTAENRKPEFADKNILGTTPVLELDNGYMLSEITAICEYLEEIHPKPALIGTTPETRAEVRMWTRRIDLEIAVPMTMGFRGGAGRSMFEPRMDVIGLDGAAELSAMSDNRWVWLDQQLGDKKYICQDKLTLADLTAYCFMKFGGTVGWTLPEGTDNLARFAKHMDERESARVWSDSE
;
A
#
# COMPACT_ATOMS: atom_id res chain seq x y z
N MET A 1 8.61 8.68 -17.56
CA MET A 1 8.61 8.40 -16.09
C MET A 1 9.15 7.01 -15.83
N LYS A 2 9.75 6.78 -14.63
CA LYS A 2 10.25 5.46 -14.18
C LYS A 2 9.82 5.21 -12.73
N LEU A 3 9.37 3.98 -12.43
CA LEU A 3 8.98 3.57 -11.09
C LEU A 3 10.05 2.68 -10.48
N TYR A 4 10.76 3.16 -9.48
CA TYR A 4 11.64 2.35 -8.62
C TYR A 4 10.76 1.61 -7.61
N SER A 5 10.72 0.30 -7.72
CA SER A 5 9.78 -0.58 -7.03
C SER A 5 10.48 -1.78 -6.41
N SER A 6 9.93 -2.30 -5.35
CA SER A 6 10.46 -3.46 -4.63
C SER A 6 9.34 -4.36 -4.12
N LEU A 7 9.71 -5.38 -3.35
CA LEU A 7 8.77 -6.15 -2.53
C LEU A 7 8.06 -5.24 -1.50
N GLY A 8 6.86 -5.64 -1.12
CA GLY A 8 6.09 -4.98 -0.07
C GLY A 8 4.80 -4.33 -0.55
N PRO A 9 3.94 -3.90 0.37
CA PRO A 9 2.60 -3.42 0.05
C PRO A 9 2.61 -2.08 -0.68
N ASN A 10 3.47 -1.14 -0.25
CA ASN A 10 3.52 0.21 -0.81
C ASN A 10 3.91 0.24 -2.30
N PRO A 11 5.01 -0.42 -2.74
CA PRO A 11 5.35 -0.51 -4.15
C PRO A 11 4.25 -1.20 -4.98
N ARG A 12 3.68 -2.28 -4.46
CA ARG A 12 2.62 -3.03 -5.15
C ARG A 12 1.34 -2.22 -5.29
N LEU A 13 1.00 -1.39 -4.29
CA LEU A 13 -0.13 -0.47 -4.37
C LEU A 13 0.03 0.49 -5.57
N VAL A 14 1.20 1.13 -5.70
CA VAL A 14 1.45 2.05 -6.83
C VAL A 14 1.46 1.30 -8.16
N ARG A 15 2.04 0.10 -8.24
CA ARG A 15 1.97 -0.75 -9.43
C ARG A 15 0.53 -1.09 -9.79
N MET A 16 -0.29 -1.47 -8.81
CA MET A 16 -1.70 -1.77 -9.00
C MET A 16 -2.48 -0.54 -9.49
N PHE A 17 -2.22 0.62 -8.89
CA PHE A 17 -2.80 1.90 -9.33
C PHE A 17 -2.45 2.23 -10.79
N ILE A 18 -1.18 2.09 -11.18
CA ILE A 18 -0.70 2.29 -12.56
C ILE A 18 -1.44 1.38 -13.54
N LEU A 19 -1.60 0.09 -13.21
CA LEU A 19 -2.32 -0.88 -14.05
C LEU A 19 -3.82 -0.54 -14.16
N GLU A 20 -4.46 -0.15 -13.06
CA GLU A 20 -5.87 0.28 -13.08
C GLU A 20 -6.09 1.56 -13.92
N LYS A 21 -5.07 2.40 -14.02
CA LYS A 21 -5.05 3.57 -14.89
C LYS A 21 -4.75 3.22 -16.36
N GLY A 22 -4.35 1.99 -16.67
CA GLY A 22 -3.90 1.60 -18.00
C GLY A 22 -2.62 2.30 -18.45
N LEU A 23 -1.76 2.70 -17.50
CA LEU A 23 -0.51 3.38 -17.78
C LEU A 23 0.63 2.38 -17.99
N ASP A 24 1.53 2.70 -18.92
CA ASP A 24 2.78 1.99 -19.14
C ASP A 24 3.94 2.84 -18.61
N ILE A 25 4.47 2.45 -17.46
CA ILE A 25 5.58 3.13 -16.78
C ILE A 25 6.69 2.11 -16.56
N GLU A 26 7.90 2.42 -17.06
CA GLU A 26 9.08 1.58 -16.88
C GLU A 26 9.30 1.29 -15.39
N ARG A 27 9.40 0.00 -15.04
CA ARG A 27 9.69 -0.44 -13.68
C ARG A 27 11.17 -0.78 -13.52
N ILE A 28 11.80 -0.19 -12.50
CA ILE A 28 13.16 -0.53 -12.07
C ILE A 28 13.04 -1.25 -10.74
N HIS A 29 13.48 -2.51 -10.71
CA HIS A 29 13.48 -3.30 -9.48
C HIS A 29 14.57 -2.83 -8.53
N ILE A 30 14.23 -2.74 -7.24
CA ILE A 30 15.16 -2.45 -6.13
C ILE A 30 15.09 -3.61 -5.14
N ASP A 31 16.21 -4.29 -4.96
CA ASP A 31 16.29 -5.43 -4.04
C ASP A 31 16.42 -4.97 -2.59
N ILE A 32 15.28 -4.91 -1.90
CA ILE A 32 15.26 -4.56 -0.47
C ILE A 32 15.79 -5.69 0.42
N LEU A 33 15.88 -6.93 -0.05
CA LEU A 33 16.40 -8.04 0.75
C LEU A 33 17.91 -7.89 0.93
N THR A 34 18.62 -7.43 -0.11
CA THR A 34 20.05 -7.11 -0.05
C THR A 34 20.34 -5.69 0.43
N ALA A 35 19.31 -4.95 0.87
CA ALA A 35 19.40 -3.56 1.32
C ALA A 35 19.91 -2.58 0.22
N GLU A 36 19.65 -2.86 -1.06
CA GLU A 36 20.00 -1.97 -2.17
C GLU A 36 19.41 -0.56 -1.96
N ASN A 37 18.19 -0.47 -1.42
CA ASN A 37 17.52 0.78 -1.08
C ASN A 37 18.23 1.61 0.01
N ARG A 38 19.27 1.09 0.65
CA ARG A 38 20.09 1.79 1.65
C ARG A 38 21.44 2.23 1.13
N LYS A 39 21.80 1.85 -0.11
CA LYS A 39 23.04 2.29 -0.74
C LYS A 39 22.95 3.75 -1.19
N PRO A 40 24.12 4.46 -1.28
CA PRO A 40 24.15 5.87 -1.69
C PRO A 40 23.41 6.13 -3.01
N GLU A 41 23.54 5.25 -4.00
CA GLU A 41 22.93 5.37 -5.33
C GLU A 41 21.41 5.45 -5.30
N PHE A 42 20.78 4.86 -4.27
CA PHE A 42 19.35 4.97 -4.06
C PHE A 42 18.99 6.08 -3.05
N ALA A 43 19.84 6.35 -2.06
CA ALA A 43 19.63 7.42 -1.10
C ALA A 43 19.53 8.80 -1.78
N ASP A 44 20.27 9.01 -2.87
CA ASP A 44 20.18 10.22 -3.71
C ASP A 44 18.82 10.38 -4.39
N LYS A 45 18.08 9.29 -4.58
CA LYS A 45 16.73 9.29 -5.15
C LYS A 45 15.65 9.49 -4.09
N ASN A 46 15.85 8.92 -2.91
CA ASN A 46 14.96 9.07 -1.77
C ASN A 46 15.74 8.98 -0.46
N ILE A 47 15.90 10.12 0.21
CA ILE A 47 16.65 10.25 1.46
C ILE A 47 16.16 9.29 2.56
N LEU A 48 14.90 8.90 2.55
CA LEU A 48 14.35 7.93 3.50
C LEU A 48 14.73 6.48 3.16
N GLY A 49 15.30 6.24 1.97
CA GLY A 49 15.65 4.90 1.49
C GLY A 49 14.42 3.96 1.44
N THR A 50 13.25 4.49 1.13
CA THR A 50 12.00 3.72 0.97
C THR A 50 11.59 3.62 -0.49
N THR A 51 10.86 2.59 -0.83
CA THR A 51 10.19 2.39 -2.12
C THR A 51 8.67 2.42 -1.91
N PRO A 52 7.88 2.84 -2.92
CA PRO A 52 8.28 3.21 -4.28
C PRO A 52 8.80 4.66 -4.39
N VAL A 53 9.49 4.95 -5.50
CA VAL A 53 9.82 6.31 -5.96
C VAL A 53 9.46 6.42 -7.44
N LEU A 54 8.79 7.50 -7.82
CA LEU A 54 8.48 7.82 -9.21
C LEU A 54 9.44 8.92 -9.70
N GLU A 55 10.29 8.59 -10.66
CA GLU A 55 11.09 9.56 -11.41
C GLU A 55 10.22 10.17 -12.52
N LEU A 56 9.99 11.47 -12.43
CA LEU A 56 9.25 12.21 -13.44
C LEU A 56 10.12 12.50 -14.67
N ASP A 57 9.52 12.89 -15.80
CA ASP A 57 10.25 13.16 -17.05
C ASP A 57 11.23 14.35 -16.95
N ASN A 58 11.03 15.25 -15.98
CA ASN A 58 11.96 16.33 -15.66
C ASN A 58 13.07 15.95 -14.67
N GLY A 59 13.15 14.67 -14.27
CA GLY A 59 14.12 14.16 -13.31
C GLY A 59 13.77 14.35 -11.84
N TYR A 60 12.61 14.93 -11.52
CA TYR A 60 12.17 15.06 -10.14
C TYR A 60 11.81 13.69 -9.55
N MET A 61 12.30 13.41 -8.34
CA MET A 61 12.04 12.18 -7.60
C MET A 61 10.86 12.38 -6.65
N LEU A 62 9.73 11.76 -6.95
CA LEU A 62 8.51 11.82 -6.15
C LEU A 62 8.39 10.54 -5.32
N SER A 63 8.35 10.65 -4.01
CA SER A 63 8.10 9.56 -3.07
C SER A 63 6.74 9.71 -2.40
N GLU A 64 6.40 8.76 -1.52
CA GLU A 64 5.10 8.61 -0.85
C GLU A 64 3.97 8.15 -1.79
N ILE A 65 3.36 7.03 -1.41
CA ILE A 65 2.35 6.34 -2.25
C ILE A 65 1.16 7.24 -2.60
N THR A 66 0.67 8.02 -1.65
CA THR A 66 -0.47 8.92 -1.87
C THR A 66 -0.09 10.07 -2.79
N ALA A 67 1.11 10.65 -2.64
CA ALA A 67 1.59 11.71 -3.51
C ALA A 67 1.79 11.22 -4.96
N ILE A 68 2.37 10.02 -5.13
CA ILE A 68 2.53 9.39 -6.45
C ILE A 68 1.17 9.14 -7.10
N CYS A 69 0.22 8.54 -6.37
CA CYS A 69 -1.11 8.24 -6.89
C CYS A 69 -1.89 9.52 -7.23
N GLU A 70 -1.81 10.56 -6.39
CA GLU A 70 -2.45 11.86 -6.65
C GLU A 70 -1.86 12.52 -7.90
N TYR A 71 -0.53 12.53 -8.04
CA TYR A 71 0.12 13.06 -9.24
C TYR A 71 -0.34 12.33 -10.50
N LEU A 72 -0.36 11.00 -10.49
CA LEU A 72 -0.81 10.20 -11.61
C LEU A 72 -2.31 10.41 -11.91
N GLU A 73 -3.14 10.60 -10.88
CA GLU A 73 -4.55 10.94 -11.04
C GLU A 73 -4.76 12.30 -11.72
N GLU A 74 -3.95 13.30 -11.39
CA GLU A 74 -4.05 14.65 -11.96
C GLU A 74 -3.67 14.68 -13.43
N ILE A 75 -2.57 14.01 -13.81
CA ILE A 75 -2.11 13.97 -15.22
C ILE A 75 -2.89 12.96 -16.08
N HIS A 76 -3.50 11.95 -15.46
CA HIS A 76 -4.33 10.94 -16.11
C HIS A 76 -5.64 10.75 -15.36
N PRO A 77 -6.62 11.68 -15.50
CA PRO A 77 -7.82 11.70 -14.65
C PRO A 77 -8.81 10.56 -14.92
N LYS A 78 -8.60 9.72 -15.92
CA LYS A 78 -9.48 8.59 -16.28
C LYS A 78 -8.70 7.28 -16.39
N PRO A 79 -9.27 6.16 -15.84
CA PRO A 79 -10.41 6.13 -14.91
C PRO A 79 -10.10 6.85 -13.61
N ALA A 80 -11.11 7.50 -12.99
CA ALA A 80 -10.92 8.21 -11.74
C ALA A 80 -10.87 7.24 -10.56
N LEU A 81 -9.73 7.20 -9.86
CA LEU A 81 -9.51 6.37 -8.67
C LEU A 81 -9.49 7.17 -7.36
N ILE A 82 -9.47 8.50 -7.45
CA ILE A 82 -9.49 9.40 -6.27
C ILE A 82 -10.75 10.27 -6.23
N GLY A 83 -11.66 10.07 -7.19
CA GLY A 83 -12.90 10.83 -7.28
C GLY A 83 -12.83 11.97 -8.30
N THR A 84 -14.00 12.51 -8.66
CA THR A 84 -14.14 13.49 -9.74
C THR A 84 -14.64 14.86 -9.27
N THR A 85 -15.25 14.93 -8.08
CA THR A 85 -15.70 16.19 -7.45
C THR A 85 -14.93 16.44 -6.16
N PRO A 86 -14.95 17.66 -5.62
CA PRO A 86 -14.32 17.95 -4.32
C PRO A 86 -14.80 17.00 -3.21
N GLU A 87 -16.09 16.68 -3.16
CA GLU A 87 -16.70 15.83 -2.14
C GLU A 87 -16.22 14.38 -2.28
N THR A 88 -16.28 13.81 -3.50
CA THR A 88 -15.84 12.44 -3.75
C THR A 88 -14.32 12.29 -3.56
N ARG A 89 -13.53 13.30 -3.91
CA ARG A 89 -12.09 13.32 -3.63
C ARG A 89 -11.81 13.37 -2.13
N ALA A 90 -12.54 14.22 -1.40
CA ALA A 90 -12.41 14.31 0.06
C ALA A 90 -12.75 12.97 0.73
N GLU A 91 -13.82 12.30 0.29
CA GLU A 91 -14.22 11.00 0.81
C GLU A 91 -13.14 9.92 0.58
N VAL A 92 -12.61 9.80 -0.66
CA VAL A 92 -11.55 8.82 -0.96
C VAL A 92 -10.29 9.11 -0.13
N ARG A 93 -9.86 10.38 -0.04
CA ARG A 93 -8.70 10.78 0.78
C ARG A 93 -8.90 10.47 2.26
N MET A 94 -10.10 10.73 2.78
CA MET A 94 -10.45 10.42 4.16
C MET A 94 -10.34 8.92 4.43
N TRP A 95 -10.91 8.06 3.57
CA TRP A 95 -10.83 6.61 3.74
C TRP A 95 -9.41 6.08 3.56
N THR A 96 -8.69 6.54 2.53
CA THR A 96 -7.28 6.20 2.35
C THR A 96 -6.46 6.55 3.59
N ARG A 97 -6.65 7.75 4.15
CA ARG A 97 -5.93 8.21 5.34
C ARG A 97 -6.29 7.42 6.59
N ARG A 98 -7.55 7.03 6.77
CA ARG A 98 -7.98 6.16 7.89
C ARG A 98 -7.31 4.79 7.80
N ILE A 99 -7.34 4.16 6.62
CA ILE A 99 -6.70 2.85 6.42
C ILE A 99 -5.18 2.96 6.65
N ASP A 100 -4.56 4.01 6.15
CA ASP A 100 -3.13 4.25 6.33
C ASP A 100 -2.76 4.35 7.82
N LEU A 101 -3.39 5.26 8.56
CA LEU A 101 -3.06 5.53 9.96
C LEU A 101 -3.47 4.44 10.93
N GLU A 102 -4.66 3.87 10.72
CA GLU A 102 -5.27 2.98 11.70
C GLU A 102 -4.93 1.49 11.44
N ILE A 103 -4.56 1.15 10.19
CA ILE A 103 -4.27 -0.24 9.78
C ILE A 103 -2.85 -0.39 9.27
N ALA A 104 -2.48 0.32 8.19
CA ALA A 104 -1.24 0.09 7.47
C ALA A 104 0.01 0.45 8.29
N VAL A 105 -0.01 1.60 8.96
CA VAL A 105 1.11 2.04 9.81
C VAL A 105 1.27 1.11 11.02
N PRO A 106 0.24 0.83 11.85
CA PRO A 106 0.39 -0.09 12.99
C PRO A 106 0.81 -1.50 12.54
N MET A 107 0.21 -2.04 11.48
CA MET A 107 0.56 -3.36 10.93
C MET A 107 2.03 -3.41 10.50
N THR A 108 2.50 -2.39 9.78
CA THR A 108 3.88 -2.34 9.29
C THR A 108 4.88 -2.18 10.44
N MET A 109 4.59 -1.31 11.40
CA MET A 109 5.45 -1.13 12.57
C MET A 109 5.47 -2.37 13.46
N GLY A 110 4.32 -3.01 13.67
CA GLY A 110 4.19 -4.28 14.37
C GLY A 110 5.02 -5.37 13.70
N PHE A 111 4.93 -5.51 12.37
CA PHE A 111 5.74 -6.46 11.62
C PHE A 111 7.24 -6.16 11.75
N ARG A 112 7.66 -4.90 11.54
CA ARG A 112 9.08 -4.51 11.60
C ARG A 112 9.68 -4.70 12.99
N GLY A 113 8.94 -4.41 14.05
CA GLY A 113 9.38 -4.61 15.43
C GLY A 113 9.26 -6.03 15.94
N GLY A 114 8.40 -6.86 15.30
CA GLY A 114 8.10 -8.24 15.65
C GLY A 114 8.74 -9.25 14.69
N ALA A 115 7.93 -9.93 13.88
CA ALA A 115 8.36 -11.03 13.00
C ALA A 115 9.43 -10.64 11.97
N GLY A 116 9.41 -9.40 11.48
CA GLY A 116 10.40 -8.87 10.53
C GLY A 116 11.65 -8.28 11.19
N ARG A 117 11.75 -8.28 12.53
CA ARG A 117 12.78 -7.56 13.27
C ARG A 117 14.20 -7.83 12.79
N SER A 118 14.56 -9.08 12.56
CA SER A 118 15.90 -9.47 12.10
C SER A 118 16.32 -8.81 10.79
N MET A 119 15.36 -8.52 9.92
CA MET A 119 15.59 -7.83 8.66
C MET A 119 15.71 -6.31 8.83
N PHE A 120 14.94 -5.70 9.75
CA PHE A 120 14.80 -4.25 9.82
C PHE A 120 15.72 -3.59 10.85
N GLU A 121 15.95 -4.22 12.02
CA GLU A 121 16.78 -3.67 13.10
C GLU A 121 18.21 -3.27 12.66
N PRO A 122 18.89 -3.99 11.75
CA PRO A 122 20.20 -3.54 11.24
C PRO A 122 20.15 -2.32 10.31
N ARG A 123 18.97 -1.86 9.92
CA ARG A 123 18.76 -0.87 8.84
C ARG A 123 18.06 0.40 9.31
N MET A 124 17.34 0.33 10.41
CA MET A 124 16.52 1.43 10.92
C MET A 124 16.14 1.17 12.38
N ASP A 125 15.73 2.23 13.08
CA ASP A 125 15.13 2.08 14.39
C ASP A 125 13.81 1.32 14.31
N VAL A 126 13.64 0.31 15.16
CA VAL A 126 12.42 -0.47 15.30
C VAL A 126 11.92 -0.41 16.75
N ILE A 127 10.62 -0.45 16.92
CA ILE A 127 9.98 -0.49 18.24
C ILE A 127 10.30 -1.79 18.98
N GLY A 128 10.22 -1.79 20.31
CA GLY A 128 10.39 -2.99 21.14
C GLY A 128 9.30 -4.05 20.85
N LEU A 129 9.56 -5.29 21.27
CA LEU A 129 8.66 -6.43 21.01
C LEU A 129 7.26 -6.23 21.59
N ASP A 130 7.14 -5.68 22.81
CA ASP A 130 5.84 -5.44 23.44
C ASP A 130 5.04 -4.39 22.63
N GLY A 131 5.67 -3.28 22.27
CA GLY A 131 5.04 -2.26 21.43
C GLY A 131 4.66 -2.80 20.04
N ALA A 132 5.46 -3.70 19.47
CA ALA A 132 5.16 -4.36 18.21
C ALA A 132 3.89 -5.24 18.32
N ALA A 133 3.76 -5.99 19.41
CA ALA A 133 2.57 -6.80 19.70
C ALA A 133 1.32 -5.93 19.90
N GLU A 134 1.45 -4.83 20.64
CA GLU A 134 0.35 -3.87 20.87
C GLU A 134 -0.12 -3.24 19.55
N LEU A 135 0.79 -2.79 18.69
CA LEU A 135 0.44 -2.22 17.38
C LEU A 135 -0.21 -3.24 16.45
N SER A 136 0.26 -4.49 16.47
CA SER A 136 -0.38 -5.57 15.71
C SER A 136 -1.82 -5.78 16.16
N ALA A 137 -2.07 -5.85 17.48
CA ALA A 137 -3.41 -6.00 18.04
C ALA A 137 -4.29 -4.77 17.72
N MET A 138 -3.75 -3.56 17.75
CA MET A 138 -4.48 -2.36 17.33
C MET A 138 -4.89 -2.45 15.85
N SER A 139 -3.99 -2.89 14.96
CA SER A 139 -4.30 -3.09 13.55
C SER A 139 -5.41 -4.13 13.37
N ASP A 140 -5.34 -5.28 14.08
CA ASP A 140 -6.36 -6.33 14.01
C ASP A 140 -7.75 -5.82 14.39
N ASN A 141 -7.86 -5.04 15.47
CA ASN A 141 -9.10 -4.39 15.87
C ASN A 141 -9.63 -3.43 14.79
N ARG A 142 -8.73 -2.76 14.04
CA ARG A 142 -9.10 -1.85 12.95
C ARG A 142 -9.50 -2.58 11.67
N TRP A 143 -8.98 -3.77 11.42
CA TRP A 143 -9.51 -4.64 10.38
C TRP A 143 -10.94 -5.07 10.67
N VAL A 144 -11.27 -5.46 11.91
CA VAL A 144 -12.65 -5.76 12.34
C VAL A 144 -13.57 -4.54 12.16
N TRP A 145 -13.09 -3.35 12.56
CA TRP A 145 -13.83 -2.11 12.33
C TRP A 145 -14.06 -1.85 10.83
N LEU A 146 -13.06 -2.04 9.99
CA LEU A 146 -13.18 -1.82 8.54
C LEU A 146 -14.17 -2.79 7.90
N ASP A 147 -14.20 -4.06 8.36
CA ASP A 147 -15.20 -5.05 7.95
C ASP A 147 -16.63 -4.55 8.19
N GLN A 148 -16.89 -4.01 9.39
CA GLN A 148 -18.19 -3.44 9.75
C GLN A 148 -18.55 -2.21 8.90
N GLN A 149 -17.56 -1.36 8.56
CA GLN A 149 -17.79 -0.18 7.71
C GLN A 149 -18.04 -0.57 6.25
N LEU A 150 -17.40 -1.63 5.78
CA LEU A 150 -17.62 -2.19 4.45
C LEU A 150 -19.03 -2.79 4.35
N GLY A 151 -19.44 -3.61 5.29
CA GLY A 151 -20.74 -4.28 5.27
C GLY A 151 -20.93 -5.05 3.97
N ASP A 152 -22.08 -4.93 3.34
CA ASP A 152 -22.42 -5.59 2.07
C ASP A 152 -21.91 -4.85 0.82
N LYS A 153 -21.29 -3.67 0.98
CA LYS A 153 -20.75 -2.87 -0.13
C LYS A 153 -19.66 -3.64 -0.88
N LYS A 154 -19.56 -3.34 -2.17
CA LYS A 154 -18.52 -3.88 -3.04
C LYS A 154 -17.18 -3.19 -2.86
N TYR A 155 -17.19 -1.90 -2.54
CA TYR A 155 -16.03 -1.04 -2.34
C TYR A 155 -16.15 -0.26 -1.04
N ILE A 156 -15.03 0.18 -0.48
CA ILE A 156 -14.95 0.87 0.83
C ILE A 156 -15.70 2.20 0.79
N CYS A 157 -15.50 2.94 -0.28
CA CYS A 157 -16.22 4.19 -0.53
C CYS A 157 -16.57 4.28 -2.02
N GLN A 158 -17.56 5.09 -2.35
CA GLN A 158 -18.09 5.18 -3.72
C GLN A 158 -18.69 3.84 -4.22
N ASP A 159 -19.20 3.83 -5.44
CA ASP A 159 -19.75 2.64 -6.12
C ASP A 159 -18.74 1.99 -7.08
N LYS A 160 -17.48 2.39 -7.00
CA LYS A 160 -16.39 1.95 -7.88
C LYS A 160 -15.07 1.88 -7.13
N LEU A 161 -14.11 1.19 -7.75
CA LEU A 161 -12.74 1.09 -7.24
C LEU A 161 -12.13 2.47 -6.99
N THR A 162 -11.49 2.61 -5.84
CA THR A 162 -10.76 3.81 -5.44
C THR A 162 -9.39 3.48 -4.84
N LEU A 163 -8.58 4.49 -4.60
CA LEU A 163 -7.29 4.36 -3.90
C LEU A 163 -7.46 3.74 -2.50
N ALA A 164 -8.58 3.99 -1.82
CA ALA A 164 -8.87 3.39 -0.52
C ALA A 164 -8.95 1.87 -0.59
N ASP A 165 -9.61 1.33 -1.63
CA ASP A 165 -9.72 -0.10 -1.88
C ASP A 165 -8.37 -0.73 -2.17
N LEU A 166 -7.57 -0.10 -3.03
CA LEU A 166 -6.21 -0.54 -3.34
C LEU A 166 -5.33 -0.57 -2.10
N THR A 167 -5.46 0.44 -1.22
CA THR A 167 -4.70 0.51 0.03
C THR A 167 -5.06 -0.66 0.94
N ALA A 168 -6.34 -0.86 1.24
CA ALA A 168 -6.79 -1.96 2.09
C ALA A 168 -6.36 -3.32 1.51
N TYR A 169 -6.60 -3.55 0.23
CA TYR A 169 -6.27 -4.80 -0.42
C TYR A 169 -4.77 -5.11 -0.38
N CYS A 170 -3.91 -4.14 -0.70
CA CYS A 170 -2.46 -4.36 -0.71
C CYS A 170 -1.91 -4.68 0.68
N PHE A 171 -2.41 -4.04 1.73
CA PHE A 171 -1.98 -4.36 3.10
C PHE A 171 -2.55 -5.71 3.58
N MET A 172 -3.75 -6.08 3.19
CA MET A 172 -4.30 -7.41 3.46
C MET A 172 -3.47 -8.52 2.80
N LYS A 173 -3.11 -8.35 1.51
CA LYS A 173 -2.24 -9.31 0.79
C LYS A 173 -0.84 -9.38 1.39
N PHE A 174 -0.28 -8.24 1.79
CA PHE A 174 1.00 -8.21 2.51
C PHE A 174 0.94 -9.02 3.79
N GLY A 175 -0.11 -8.84 4.59
CA GLY A 175 -0.33 -9.66 5.79
C GLY A 175 -0.23 -11.14 5.50
N GLY A 176 -0.91 -11.62 4.47
CA GLY A 176 -0.83 -13.02 4.04
C GLY A 176 0.60 -13.48 3.69
N THR A 177 1.43 -12.60 3.13
CA THR A 177 2.83 -12.95 2.81
C THR A 177 3.74 -13.06 4.03
N VAL A 178 3.34 -12.46 5.15
CA VAL A 178 4.13 -12.46 6.42
C VAL A 178 3.48 -13.29 7.52
N GLY A 179 2.50 -14.15 7.16
CA GLY A 179 1.87 -15.09 8.08
C GLY A 179 0.72 -14.52 8.90
N TRP A 180 0.27 -13.29 8.60
CA TRP A 180 -0.94 -12.73 9.19
C TRP A 180 -2.18 -13.22 8.43
N THR A 181 -3.26 -13.42 9.15
CA THR A 181 -4.57 -13.79 8.59
C THR A 181 -5.63 -12.78 9.02
N LEU A 182 -6.67 -12.65 8.22
CA LEU A 182 -7.84 -11.84 8.60
C LEU A 182 -8.39 -12.30 9.95
N PRO A 183 -8.75 -11.38 10.86
CA PRO A 183 -9.41 -11.72 12.11
C PRO A 183 -10.71 -12.50 11.87
N GLU A 184 -11.07 -13.37 12.81
CA GLU A 184 -12.34 -14.10 12.76
C GLU A 184 -13.53 -13.15 12.68
N GLY A 185 -14.57 -13.54 11.90
CA GLY A 185 -15.79 -12.75 11.75
C GLY A 185 -15.66 -11.56 10.78
N THR A 186 -14.59 -11.48 9.97
CA THR A 186 -14.41 -10.45 8.94
C THR A 186 -14.81 -10.95 7.54
N ASP A 187 -16.01 -11.48 7.41
CA ASP A 187 -16.53 -12.09 6.18
C ASP A 187 -16.70 -11.10 5.04
N ASN A 188 -17.00 -9.83 5.35
CA ASN A 188 -17.12 -8.77 4.35
C ASN A 188 -15.77 -8.47 3.70
N LEU A 189 -14.70 -8.41 4.50
CA LEU A 189 -13.34 -8.25 3.99
C LEU A 189 -12.86 -9.47 3.21
N ALA A 190 -13.22 -10.68 3.63
CA ALA A 190 -12.92 -11.90 2.88
C ALA A 190 -13.60 -11.88 1.49
N ARG A 191 -14.88 -11.48 1.42
CA ARG A 191 -15.60 -11.26 0.17
C ARG A 191 -14.93 -10.17 -0.68
N PHE A 192 -14.57 -9.04 -0.08
CA PHE A 192 -13.86 -7.94 -0.74
C PHE A 192 -12.54 -8.40 -1.32
N ALA A 193 -11.71 -9.11 -0.55
CA ALA A 193 -10.44 -9.64 -1.01
C ALA A 193 -10.60 -10.54 -2.24
N LYS A 194 -11.57 -11.47 -2.21
CA LYS A 194 -11.89 -12.33 -3.35
C LYS A 194 -12.28 -11.54 -4.59
N HIS A 195 -13.12 -10.51 -4.42
CA HIS A 195 -13.49 -9.63 -5.53
C HIS A 195 -12.26 -8.87 -6.09
N MET A 196 -11.38 -8.40 -5.22
CA MET A 196 -10.14 -7.72 -5.65
C MET A 196 -9.15 -8.67 -6.34
N ASP A 197 -9.08 -9.94 -5.93
CA ASP A 197 -8.23 -10.97 -6.55
C ASP A 197 -8.62 -11.26 -8.01
N GLU A 198 -9.88 -11.01 -8.41
CA GLU A 198 -10.36 -11.18 -9.79
C GLU A 198 -9.87 -10.08 -10.76
N ARG A 199 -9.27 -9.02 -10.25
CA ARG A 199 -8.80 -7.90 -11.08
C ARG A 199 -7.47 -8.24 -11.76
N GLU A 200 -7.32 -7.79 -13.01
CA GLU A 200 -6.04 -7.97 -13.72
C GLU A 200 -4.87 -7.29 -13.00
N SER A 201 -5.12 -6.15 -12.35
CA SER A 201 -4.12 -5.44 -11.57
C SER A 201 -3.61 -6.23 -10.35
N ALA A 202 -4.38 -7.20 -9.84
CA ALA A 202 -3.98 -8.06 -8.73
C ALA A 202 -2.78 -8.97 -9.07
N ARG A 203 -2.46 -9.15 -10.37
CA ARG A 203 -1.28 -9.91 -10.83
C ARG A 203 0.05 -9.42 -10.24
N VAL A 204 0.13 -8.17 -9.77
CA VAL A 204 1.33 -7.65 -9.08
C VAL A 204 1.75 -8.47 -7.87
N TRP A 205 0.87 -9.33 -7.34
CA TRP A 205 1.16 -10.22 -6.21
C TRP A 205 1.68 -11.60 -6.64
N SER A 206 1.49 -11.98 -7.89
CA SER A 206 2.01 -13.22 -8.48
C SER A 206 3.23 -12.99 -9.36
N ASP A 207 3.50 -11.74 -9.77
CA ASP A 207 4.69 -11.42 -10.54
C ASP A 207 5.94 -11.63 -9.70
N SER A 208 6.89 -12.40 -10.23
CA SER A 208 8.23 -12.47 -9.67
C SER A 208 8.90 -11.10 -9.80
N GLU A 209 9.51 -10.66 -8.74
CA GLU A 209 10.31 -9.43 -8.72
C GLU A 209 11.78 -9.73 -8.95
#